data_30a5d2f3874701adf8f86162e4decbf6
#
_entry.id   30a5d2f3874701adf8f86162e4decbf6
#
_cell.length_a   1.000
_cell.length_b   1.000
_cell.length_c   1.000
_cell.angle_alpha   90.00
_cell.angle_beta   90.00
_cell.angle_gamma   90.00
#
_symmetry.space_group_name_H-M   'P 1'
#
loop_
_entity.id
_entity.type
_entity.pdbx_description
1 polymer ?
#
loop_
_entity_poly.entity_id
_entity_poly.type
_entity_poly.pdbx_seq_one_letter_code
_entity_poly.pdbx_strand_id
1 'polypeptide(L)'
;MSMDFSRRDMLIGSAALGAVAAGAAHVAYAKEEPLDAAAPDVDPVETYECDFVVAGSGTAGLCAAIRAAELGMSTILVDVNTENGIGGNSRSAENCGEVPEGGADELYRNLVDYHRFASNAIVTRRFADDAQKVIDWTRDNQGVVFKEGRLKYEEDGNGTNGGKTAIYTMYNYALELGVQFLFDERAYKVLVNDEGRVTGVKCRNRVGEVIQVNAKAVDLCTGGYGCNKEMFERFTNVSYDRVINRGGMGTQMGDGITMGEELGALLFHPEAINYCSPILPGHYNKGALTICGVNQADTCFFNESGRRFCDEEVISDWTTSGNICSQQHQIYMIVDQDFVQKIMDEGVVTKRHNYFEVGEPVPQFQDEIDAALVRENPRVYKADTIEELCANVDIDVETTIAEIEKFNGYVDAGFDADFMKDPQYLRKIQTPPFYLFRSQLAFYNNVGGLRVDEFARVIGSDYKPIVGLYAGGSDAGGLFGPYYDVSIAPGSTQLWGRVSGYWAAEHAASELIPSLEA
;
A
#
# COMPACT_ATOMS: atom_id res chain seq x y z
N MET A 1 20.91 39.94 22.61
CA MET A 1 22.16 39.24 22.32
C MET A 1 21.95 38.46 21.08
N SER A 2 22.38 38.99 19.93
CA SER A 2 22.33 38.34 18.62
C SER A 2 23.52 37.38 18.53
N MET A 3 23.24 36.10 18.30
CA MET A 3 24.30 35.14 17.96
C MET A 3 24.52 35.22 16.44
N ASP A 4 25.70 35.70 16.08
CA ASP A 4 26.21 35.78 14.74
C ASP A 4 26.81 34.41 14.37
N PHE A 5 26.17 33.67 13.45
CA PHE A 5 26.72 32.43 12.90
C PHE A 5 27.66 32.78 11.73
N SER A 6 28.93 32.39 11.85
CA SER A 6 29.92 32.66 10.81
C SER A 6 29.72 31.78 9.56
N ARG A 7 30.10 32.31 8.39
CA ARG A 7 30.08 31.58 7.08
C ARG A 7 30.86 30.26 7.08
N ARG A 8 31.67 30.00 8.11
CA ARG A 8 32.47 28.78 8.24
C ARG A 8 31.65 27.61 8.80
N ASP A 9 30.60 27.90 9.57
CA ASP A 9 29.72 26.87 10.13
C ASP A 9 28.71 26.37 9.10
N MET A 10 28.45 27.15 8.04
CA MET A 10 27.60 26.76 6.92
C MET A 10 28.30 25.83 5.90
N LEU A 11 29.65 25.84 5.87
CA LEU A 11 30.44 25.02 4.94
C LEU A 11 30.81 23.63 5.48
N ILE A 12 30.68 23.39 6.78
CA ILE A 12 30.88 22.06 7.39
C ILE A 12 29.59 21.23 7.33
N GLY A 13 28.42 21.86 7.27
CA GLY A 13 27.13 21.18 7.10
C GLY A 13 26.87 20.67 5.67
N SER A 14 27.50 21.28 4.64
CA SER A 14 27.25 20.93 3.24
C SER A 14 28.18 19.86 2.66
N ALA A 15 29.27 19.50 3.36
CA ALA A 15 30.17 18.42 2.92
C ALA A 15 29.78 17.03 3.43
N ALA A 16 28.83 16.92 4.35
CA ALA A 16 28.29 15.65 4.86
C ALA A 16 26.99 15.21 4.14
N LEU A 17 26.46 16.04 3.23
CA LEU A 17 25.22 15.78 2.47
C LEU A 17 25.44 15.23 1.06
N GLY A 18 26.69 14.99 0.67
CA GLY A 18 27.05 14.53 -0.68
C GLY A 18 27.22 13.02 -0.87
N ALA A 19 26.95 12.19 0.13
CA ALA A 19 27.15 10.73 0.06
C ALA A 19 25.96 9.88 0.53
N VAL A 20 24.76 10.44 0.59
CA VAL A 20 23.52 9.68 0.90
C VAL A 20 22.49 9.94 -0.19
N ALA A 21 22.85 9.56 -1.40
CA ALA A 21 21.89 9.46 -2.51
C ALA A 21 21.83 7.99 -2.91
N ALA A 22 20.69 7.37 -2.63
CA ALA A 22 20.16 6.06 -3.05
C ALA A 22 19.99 5.00 -1.95
N GLY A 23 19.83 5.40 -0.68
CA GLY A 23 19.17 4.53 0.29
C GLY A 23 17.81 5.15 0.60
N ALA A 24 16.71 4.39 0.45
CA ALA A 24 15.45 4.80 1.03
C ALA A 24 15.70 5.07 2.52
N ALA A 25 15.80 6.33 2.89
CA ALA A 25 15.79 6.72 4.28
C ALA A 25 14.39 6.33 4.79
N HIS A 26 14.28 5.16 5.39
CA HIS A 26 13.24 4.95 6.37
C HIS A 26 13.53 5.99 7.46
N VAL A 27 12.88 7.13 7.34
CA VAL A 27 12.73 8.01 8.49
C VAL A 27 12.01 7.12 9.51
N ALA A 28 12.71 6.73 10.56
CA ALA A 28 12.10 6.07 11.68
C ALA A 28 11.17 7.11 12.32
N TYR A 29 9.93 7.15 11.84
CA TYR A 29 8.86 7.76 12.60
C TYR A 29 8.84 7.04 13.94
N ALA A 30 8.80 7.78 15.03
CA ALA A 30 8.60 7.20 16.34
C ALA A 30 7.40 6.25 16.22
N LYS A 31 7.59 4.97 16.60
CA LYS A 31 6.49 4.01 16.64
C LYS A 31 5.39 4.64 17.50
N GLU A 32 4.31 5.07 16.87
CA GLU A 32 3.13 5.42 17.63
C GLU A 32 2.56 4.10 18.14
N GLU A 33 2.34 4.00 19.43
CA GLU A 33 1.66 2.85 20.01
C GLU A 33 0.17 2.97 19.72
N PRO A 34 -0.56 1.84 19.57
CA PRO A 34 -2.01 1.86 19.49
C PRO A 34 -2.56 2.68 20.65
N LEU A 35 -3.51 3.55 20.41
CA LEU A 35 -4.21 4.24 21.48
C LEU A 35 -4.95 3.18 22.31
N ASP A 36 -4.70 3.17 23.61
CA ASP A 36 -5.45 2.31 24.54
C ASP A 36 -6.92 2.76 24.50
N ALA A 37 -7.79 1.92 23.91
CA ALA A 37 -9.24 2.16 23.86
C ALA A 37 -9.86 2.27 25.28
N ALA A 38 -9.14 1.78 26.29
CA ALA A 38 -9.53 1.89 27.69
C ALA A 38 -9.08 3.21 28.36
N ALA A 39 -8.45 4.14 27.62
CA ALA A 39 -8.07 5.43 28.19
C ALA A 39 -9.30 6.17 28.72
N PRO A 40 -9.22 6.77 29.92
CA PRO A 40 -10.35 7.46 30.52
C PRO A 40 -10.89 8.57 29.60
N ASP A 41 -12.21 8.70 29.52
CA ASP A 41 -12.84 9.77 28.77
C ASP A 41 -12.48 11.12 29.41
N VAL A 42 -11.62 11.89 28.72
CA VAL A 42 -11.09 13.15 29.21
C VAL A 42 -11.95 14.28 28.64
N ASP A 43 -12.24 15.29 29.47
CA ASP A 43 -12.90 16.49 29.01
C ASP A 43 -12.05 17.21 27.95
N PRO A 44 -12.63 17.66 26.83
CA PRO A 44 -11.89 18.34 25.79
C PRO A 44 -11.41 19.73 26.27
N VAL A 45 -10.18 20.11 25.90
CA VAL A 45 -9.67 21.45 26.14
C VAL A 45 -10.24 22.48 25.17
N GLU A 46 -10.69 22.00 24.00
CA GLU A 46 -11.32 22.81 22.95
C GLU A 46 -12.39 22.01 22.22
N THR A 47 -13.44 22.70 21.75
CA THR A 47 -14.54 22.09 21.00
C THR A 47 -14.78 22.88 19.71
N TYR A 48 -14.90 22.17 18.60
CA TYR A 48 -15.19 22.72 17.27
C TYR A 48 -16.55 22.25 16.78
N GLU A 49 -17.15 23.01 15.85
CA GLU A 49 -18.45 22.70 15.24
C GLU A 49 -18.34 22.70 13.72
N CYS A 50 -18.91 21.68 13.06
CA CYS A 50 -19.03 21.65 11.60
C CYS A 50 -20.20 20.77 11.15
N ASP A 51 -20.47 20.71 9.85
CA ASP A 51 -21.44 19.78 9.28
C ASP A 51 -20.82 18.40 9.06
N PHE A 52 -19.57 18.37 8.58
CA PHE A 52 -18.89 17.16 8.20
C PHE A 52 -17.45 17.15 8.72
N VAL A 53 -17.10 16.14 9.50
CA VAL A 53 -15.71 15.93 9.96
C VAL A 53 -15.10 14.71 9.28
N VAL A 54 -13.87 14.86 8.81
CA VAL A 54 -13.09 13.83 8.15
C VAL A 54 -11.87 13.48 9.00
N ALA A 55 -11.67 12.22 9.31
CA ALA A 55 -10.52 11.73 10.06
C ALA A 55 -9.45 11.13 9.10
N GLY A 56 -8.38 11.89 8.85
CA GLY A 56 -7.25 11.49 7.99
C GLY A 56 -7.19 12.24 6.67
N SER A 57 -5.98 12.70 6.31
CA SER A 57 -5.69 13.52 5.13
C SER A 57 -5.17 12.74 3.92
N GLY A 58 -5.35 11.43 3.87
CA GLY A 58 -5.05 10.62 2.69
C GLY A 58 -5.93 11.00 1.50
N THR A 59 -5.75 10.32 0.37
CA THR A 59 -6.57 10.56 -0.84
C THR A 59 -8.07 10.53 -0.56
N ALA A 60 -8.54 9.58 0.25
CA ALA A 60 -9.96 9.46 0.58
C ALA A 60 -10.46 10.68 1.37
N GLY A 61 -9.77 11.03 2.44
CA GLY A 61 -10.19 12.14 3.28
C GLY A 61 -10.12 13.50 2.58
N LEU A 62 -9.08 13.74 1.76
CA LEU A 62 -9.02 14.98 0.97
C LEU A 62 -10.16 15.04 -0.05
N CYS A 63 -10.48 13.93 -0.75
CA CYS A 63 -11.61 13.90 -1.67
C CYS A 63 -12.96 14.13 -0.95
N ALA A 64 -13.15 13.53 0.23
CA ALA A 64 -14.33 13.74 1.04
C ALA A 64 -14.46 15.21 1.50
N ALA A 65 -13.38 15.78 2.05
CA ALA A 65 -13.38 17.15 2.54
C ALA A 65 -13.58 18.19 1.42
N ILE A 66 -12.91 18.01 0.27
CA ILE A 66 -13.08 18.87 -0.90
C ILE A 66 -14.54 18.81 -1.39
N ARG A 67 -15.06 17.59 -1.60
CA ARG A 67 -16.41 17.45 -2.13
C ARG A 67 -17.47 17.97 -1.17
N ALA A 68 -17.31 17.76 0.12
CA ALA A 68 -18.18 18.32 1.16
C ALA A 68 -18.21 19.85 1.11
N ALA A 69 -17.05 20.49 1.01
CA ALA A 69 -16.94 21.95 0.92
C ALA A 69 -17.51 22.49 -0.41
N GLU A 70 -17.30 21.82 -1.55
CA GLU A 70 -17.93 22.17 -2.84
C GLU A 70 -19.47 22.14 -2.76
N LEU A 71 -20.01 21.22 -1.96
CA LEU A 71 -21.47 21.10 -1.74
C LEU A 71 -21.99 22.05 -0.66
N GLY A 72 -21.15 22.91 -0.08
CA GLY A 72 -21.51 23.94 0.86
C GLY A 72 -21.58 23.50 2.32
N MET A 73 -21.08 22.33 2.68
CA MET A 73 -20.95 21.89 4.07
C MET A 73 -19.75 22.55 4.74
N SER A 74 -19.93 23.05 5.97
CA SER A 74 -18.79 23.40 6.83
C SER A 74 -18.00 22.13 7.16
N THR A 75 -16.70 22.11 6.83
CA THR A 75 -15.90 20.89 6.86
C THR A 75 -14.63 21.07 7.68
N ILE A 76 -14.38 20.13 8.59
CA ILE A 76 -13.12 20.03 9.35
C ILE A 76 -12.45 18.70 9.00
N LEU A 77 -11.15 18.74 8.70
CA LEU A 77 -10.33 17.56 8.53
C LEU A 77 -9.30 17.49 9.66
N VAL A 78 -9.31 16.39 10.42
CA VAL A 78 -8.33 16.10 11.47
C VAL A 78 -7.29 15.11 10.98
N ASP A 79 -6.02 15.32 11.31
CA ASP A 79 -4.94 14.38 10.94
C ASP A 79 -3.91 14.23 12.07
N VAL A 80 -3.46 13.00 12.30
CA VAL A 80 -2.43 12.67 13.28
C VAL A 80 -1.06 13.25 12.94
N ASN A 81 -0.79 13.52 11.66
CA ASN A 81 0.44 14.12 11.20
C ASN A 81 0.41 15.64 11.36
N THR A 82 1.59 16.24 11.27
CA THR A 82 1.73 17.67 11.03
C THR A 82 1.43 17.99 9.56
N GLU A 83 1.25 19.26 9.23
CA GLU A 83 1.03 19.72 7.85
C GLU A 83 2.05 19.18 6.83
N ASN A 84 3.33 19.06 7.24
CA ASN A 84 4.37 18.46 6.40
C ASN A 84 4.21 16.95 6.17
N GLY A 85 3.41 16.28 6.98
CA GLY A 85 3.11 14.84 6.91
C GLY A 85 1.80 14.49 6.21
N ILE A 86 1.05 15.49 5.72
CA ILE A 86 -0.26 15.32 5.08
C ILE A 86 -0.23 14.24 3.97
N GLY A 87 -1.27 13.43 3.87
CA GLY A 87 -1.46 12.48 2.78
C GLY A 87 -1.10 11.02 3.06
N GLY A 88 -0.46 10.72 4.20
CA GLY A 88 -0.16 9.34 4.58
C GLY A 88 0.46 8.50 3.45
N ASN A 89 0.01 7.26 3.27
CA ASN A 89 0.48 6.33 2.22
C ASN A 89 0.26 6.86 0.80
N SER A 90 -0.72 7.71 0.57
CA SER A 90 -1.04 8.25 -0.76
C SER A 90 0.10 9.08 -1.34
N ARG A 91 0.99 9.62 -0.49
CA ARG A 91 2.21 10.34 -0.93
C ARG A 91 3.17 9.46 -1.72
N SER A 92 3.14 8.15 -1.50
CA SER A 92 4.00 7.17 -2.17
C SER A 92 3.35 6.57 -3.42
N ALA A 93 2.12 6.96 -3.74
CA ALA A 93 1.39 6.43 -4.89
C ALA A 93 1.98 6.93 -6.21
N GLU A 94 2.11 6.03 -7.17
CA GLU A 94 2.53 6.37 -8.55
C GLU A 94 1.33 6.49 -9.49
N ASN A 95 0.23 5.76 -9.20
CA ASN A 95 -0.94 5.66 -10.07
C ASN A 95 -2.20 6.16 -9.36
N CYS A 96 -3.12 6.73 -10.14
CA CYS A 96 -4.44 7.17 -9.68
C CYS A 96 -5.50 6.08 -9.75
N GLY A 97 -5.32 5.10 -10.62
CA GLY A 97 -6.33 4.16 -11.08
C GLY A 97 -6.77 4.45 -12.51
N GLU A 98 -7.16 3.42 -13.23
CA GLU A 98 -7.52 3.51 -14.65
C GLU A 98 -8.90 2.89 -14.88
N VAL A 99 -9.64 3.45 -15.83
CA VAL A 99 -10.83 2.83 -16.42
C VAL A 99 -10.40 2.24 -17.75
N PRO A 100 -10.66 0.93 -18.03
CA PRO A 100 -10.28 0.30 -19.27
C PRO A 100 -11.04 0.90 -20.48
N GLU A 101 -10.57 0.62 -21.70
CA GLU A 101 -11.17 1.16 -22.93
C GLU A 101 -12.65 0.79 -23.11
N GLY A 102 -13.06 -0.39 -22.66
CA GLY A 102 -14.47 -0.83 -22.66
C GLY A 102 -15.32 -0.16 -21.56
N GLY A 103 -14.74 0.77 -20.79
CA GLY A 103 -15.46 1.61 -19.84
C GLY A 103 -15.90 0.89 -18.56
N ALA A 104 -16.97 1.41 -17.96
CA ALA A 104 -17.50 0.95 -16.68
C ALA A 104 -17.88 -0.54 -16.67
N ASP A 105 -18.45 -1.05 -17.77
CA ASP A 105 -18.88 -2.44 -17.84
C ASP A 105 -17.70 -3.41 -17.85
N GLU A 106 -16.63 -3.07 -18.55
CA GLU A 106 -15.39 -3.85 -18.54
C GLU A 106 -14.72 -3.79 -17.18
N LEU A 107 -14.61 -2.60 -16.56
CA LEU A 107 -14.05 -2.44 -15.22
C LEU A 107 -14.81 -3.27 -14.18
N TYR A 108 -16.15 -3.20 -14.18
CA TYR A 108 -16.99 -4.00 -13.30
C TYR A 108 -16.73 -5.50 -13.49
N ARG A 109 -16.75 -5.96 -14.74
CA ARG A 109 -16.59 -7.39 -15.06
C ARG A 109 -15.20 -7.88 -14.65
N ASN A 110 -14.17 -7.12 -14.96
CA ASN A 110 -12.80 -7.44 -14.59
C ASN A 110 -12.63 -7.58 -13.06
N LEU A 111 -13.19 -6.64 -12.27
CA LEU A 111 -13.12 -6.67 -10.82
C LEU A 111 -13.87 -7.86 -10.22
N VAL A 112 -15.13 -8.12 -10.62
CA VAL A 112 -15.90 -9.23 -10.04
C VAL A 112 -15.35 -10.58 -10.42
N ASP A 113 -14.85 -10.75 -11.65
CA ASP A 113 -14.27 -12.01 -12.14
C ASP A 113 -12.93 -12.29 -11.44
N TYR A 114 -12.06 -11.29 -11.29
CA TYR A 114 -10.81 -11.43 -10.56
C TYR A 114 -11.04 -11.84 -9.11
N HIS A 115 -11.98 -11.18 -8.44
CA HIS A 115 -12.33 -11.49 -7.04
C HIS A 115 -13.25 -12.71 -6.91
N ARG A 116 -13.53 -13.43 -7.99
CA ARG A 116 -14.42 -14.60 -7.98
C ARG A 116 -15.76 -14.33 -7.29
N PHE A 117 -16.34 -13.13 -7.53
CA PHE A 117 -17.58 -12.63 -6.92
C PHE A 117 -17.53 -12.49 -5.39
N ALA A 118 -16.35 -12.45 -4.79
CA ALA A 118 -16.20 -12.21 -3.34
C ALA A 118 -16.23 -10.71 -2.96
N SER A 119 -16.15 -9.80 -3.93
CA SER A 119 -16.41 -8.36 -3.72
C SER A 119 -17.90 -8.08 -3.53
N ASN A 120 -18.24 -6.91 -2.96
CA ASN A 120 -19.64 -6.46 -2.92
C ASN A 120 -20.04 -5.94 -4.31
N ALA A 121 -20.81 -6.74 -5.06
CA ALA A 121 -21.16 -6.45 -6.43
C ALA A 121 -21.89 -5.11 -6.64
N ILE A 122 -22.68 -4.63 -5.65
CA ILE A 122 -23.37 -3.34 -5.71
C ILE A 122 -22.34 -2.21 -5.60
N VAL A 123 -21.44 -2.28 -4.61
CA VAL A 123 -20.34 -1.32 -4.44
C VAL A 123 -19.43 -1.32 -5.68
N THR A 124 -19.06 -2.51 -6.17
CA THR A 124 -18.20 -2.64 -7.35
C THR A 124 -18.87 -2.07 -8.60
N ARG A 125 -20.20 -2.25 -8.77
CA ARG A 125 -20.93 -1.68 -9.91
C ARG A 125 -20.93 -0.17 -9.87
N ARG A 126 -21.31 0.43 -8.75
CA ARG A 126 -21.29 1.87 -8.61
C ARG A 126 -19.89 2.46 -8.72
N PHE A 127 -18.88 1.77 -8.17
CA PHE A 127 -17.48 2.17 -8.36
C PHE A 127 -17.12 2.26 -9.84
N ALA A 128 -17.44 1.23 -10.62
CA ALA A 128 -17.15 1.22 -12.05
C ALA A 128 -17.89 2.33 -12.80
N ASP A 129 -19.15 2.59 -12.44
CA ASP A 129 -19.97 3.66 -13.05
C ASP A 129 -19.43 5.07 -12.77
N ASP A 130 -18.96 5.31 -11.55
CA ASP A 130 -18.50 6.64 -11.11
C ASP A 130 -16.99 6.86 -11.30
N ALA A 131 -16.20 5.82 -11.57
CA ALA A 131 -14.74 5.88 -11.63
C ALA A 131 -14.21 6.99 -12.55
N GLN A 132 -14.67 7.03 -13.80
CA GLN A 132 -14.23 8.03 -14.77
C GLN A 132 -14.64 9.45 -14.37
N LYS A 133 -15.87 9.62 -13.89
CA LYS A 133 -16.38 10.91 -13.38
C LYS A 133 -15.48 11.46 -12.27
N VAL A 134 -15.08 10.61 -11.33
CA VAL A 134 -14.25 11.03 -10.18
C VAL A 134 -12.79 11.31 -10.61
N ILE A 135 -12.26 10.57 -11.59
CA ILE A 135 -10.96 10.88 -12.20
C ILE A 135 -11.00 12.25 -12.86
N ASP A 136 -12.01 12.52 -13.68
CA ASP A 136 -12.18 13.79 -14.37
C ASP A 136 -12.37 14.95 -13.38
N TRP A 137 -13.19 14.77 -12.36
CA TRP A 137 -13.35 15.74 -11.27
C TRP A 137 -12.01 16.01 -10.55
N THR A 138 -11.20 15.00 -10.29
CA THR A 138 -9.87 15.18 -9.65
C THR A 138 -8.94 16.00 -10.54
N ARG A 139 -8.96 15.76 -11.86
CA ARG A 139 -8.15 16.50 -12.83
C ARG A 139 -8.65 17.93 -13.01
N ASP A 140 -9.94 18.09 -13.30
CA ASP A 140 -10.50 19.34 -13.83
C ASP A 140 -10.82 20.35 -12.72
N ASN A 141 -11.25 19.89 -11.54
CA ASN A 141 -11.59 20.76 -10.42
C ASN A 141 -10.41 20.98 -9.47
N GLN A 142 -9.63 19.92 -9.18
CA GLN A 142 -8.56 20.00 -8.19
C GLN A 142 -7.20 20.31 -8.80
N GLY A 143 -7.07 20.25 -10.12
CA GLY A 143 -5.83 20.54 -10.84
C GLY A 143 -4.74 19.48 -10.70
N VAL A 144 -5.11 18.23 -10.35
CA VAL A 144 -4.14 17.11 -10.30
C VAL A 144 -3.74 16.72 -11.71
N VAL A 145 -2.43 16.75 -11.99
CA VAL A 145 -1.89 16.45 -13.32
C VAL A 145 -1.50 14.98 -13.41
N PHE A 146 -1.88 14.36 -14.53
CA PHE A 146 -1.54 12.99 -14.87
C PHE A 146 -0.64 12.96 -16.10
N LYS A 147 0.36 12.06 -16.14
CA LYS A 147 1.20 11.82 -17.32
C LYS A 147 0.35 11.25 -18.47
N GLU A 148 0.63 11.67 -19.69
CA GLU A 148 -0.04 11.15 -20.89
C GLU A 148 0.08 9.63 -21.02
N GLY A 149 -1.01 8.99 -21.43
CA GLY A 149 -1.08 7.55 -21.76
C GLY A 149 -1.15 6.59 -20.58
N ARG A 150 -1.12 7.10 -19.34
CA ARG A 150 -1.41 6.35 -18.11
C ARG A 150 -1.84 7.34 -17.04
N LEU A 151 -2.79 6.95 -16.18
CA LEU A 151 -3.17 7.76 -15.02
C LEU A 151 -2.09 7.68 -13.92
N LYS A 152 -0.84 7.94 -14.30
CA LYS A 152 0.27 8.16 -13.39
C LYS A 152 0.32 9.63 -13.02
N TYR A 153 0.57 9.90 -11.74
CA TYR A 153 0.81 11.27 -11.32
C TYR A 153 2.07 11.84 -11.95
N GLU A 154 2.01 13.09 -12.35
CA GLU A 154 3.19 13.81 -12.82
C GLU A 154 4.14 14.11 -11.64
N GLU A 155 5.43 13.86 -11.82
CA GLU A 155 6.46 14.23 -10.87
C GLU A 155 6.85 15.70 -11.09
N ASP A 156 7.24 16.40 -10.03
CA ASP A 156 7.57 17.84 -10.08
C ASP A 156 8.92 18.18 -10.75
N GLY A 157 9.53 17.24 -11.44
CA GLY A 157 10.83 17.42 -12.11
C GLY A 157 12.04 17.41 -11.16
N ASN A 158 11.82 17.44 -9.84
CA ASN A 158 12.88 17.36 -8.82
C ASN A 158 13.02 15.94 -8.24
N GLY A 159 12.41 14.93 -8.88
CA GLY A 159 12.37 13.55 -8.40
C GLY A 159 11.43 13.33 -7.22
N THR A 160 10.52 14.26 -6.96
CA THR A 160 9.47 14.11 -5.97
C THR A 160 8.42 13.13 -6.50
N ASN A 161 8.01 12.18 -5.68
CA ASN A 161 6.96 11.21 -6.02
C ASN A 161 5.67 11.94 -6.41
N GLY A 162 5.09 11.59 -7.56
CA GLY A 162 3.89 12.23 -8.10
C GLY A 162 2.69 12.18 -7.16
N GLY A 163 2.56 11.14 -6.33
CA GLY A 163 1.53 11.06 -5.30
C GLY A 163 1.65 12.19 -4.26
N LYS A 164 2.87 12.54 -3.87
CA LYS A 164 3.11 13.67 -2.96
C LYS A 164 2.65 14.99 -3.60
N THR A 165 3.00 15.20 -4.87
CA THR A 165 2.57 16.40 -5.63
C THR A 165 1.04 16.48 -5.70
N ALA A 166 0.38 15.37 -6.05
CA ALA A 166 -1.09 15.31 -6.10
C ALA A 166 -1.75 15.64 -4.75
N ILE A 167 -1.22 15.10 -3.65
CA ILE A 167 -1.73 15.38 -2.30
C ILE A 167 -1.64 16.87 -1.95
N TYR A 168 -0.50 17.50 -2.21
CA TYR A 168 -0.37 18.95 -1.93
C TYR A 168 -1.24 19.81 -2.86
N THR A 169 -1.45 19.41 -4.11
CA THR A 169 -2.39 20.07 -5.01
C THR A 169 -3.81 20.02 -4.44
N MET A 170 -4.27 18.83 -4.02
CA MET A 170 -5.58 18.64 -3.39
C MET A 170 -5.71 19.41 -2.07
N TYR A 171 -4.68 19.41 -1.25
CA TYR A 171 -4.64 20.15 0.01
C TYR A 171 -4.82 21.66 -0.20
N ASN A 172 -4.08 22.25 -1.14
CA ASN A 172 -4.18 23.66 -1.45
C ASN A 172 -5.59 24.01 -1.95
N TYR A 173 -6.17 23.17 -2.80
CA TYR A 173 -7.55 23.37 -3.26
C TYR A 173 -8.58 23.27 -2.13
N ALA A 174 -8.39 22.33 -1.19
CA ALA A 174 -9.24 22.22 -0.01
C ALA A 174 -9.18 23.50 0.87
N LEU A 175 -7.97 24.09 1.03
CA LEU A 175 -7.81 25.38 1.74
C LEU A 175 -8.55 26.53 1.02
N GLU A 176 -8.49 26.59 -0.30
CA GLU A 176 -9.21 27.59 -1.11
C GLU A 176 -10.73 27.49 -0.94
N LEU A 177 -11.25 26.28 -0.76
CA LEU A 177 -12.66 26.01 -0.48
C LEU A 177 -13.06 26.29 0.98
N GLY A 178 -12.10 26.61 1.86
CA GLY A 178 -12.35 26.93 3.25
C GLY A 178 -12.43 25.71 4.19
N VAL A 179 -11.91 24.54 3.78
CA VAL A 179 -11.77 23.40 4.68
C VAL A 179 -10.81 23.76 5.82
N GLN A 180 -11.23 23.56 7.06
CA GLN A 180 -10.37 23.74 8.22
C GLN A 180 -9.60 22.46 8.50
N PHE A 181 -8.27 22.59 8.70
CA PHE A 181 -7.39 21.47 9.04
C PHE A 181 -6.95 21.59 10.50
N LEU A 182 -7.05 20.47 11.24
CA LEU A 182 -6.52 20.33 12.58
C LEU A 182 -5.46 19.23 12.53
N PHE A 183 -4.21 19.63 12.58
CA PHE A 183 -3.05 18.74 12.53
C PHE A 183 -2.57 18.37 13.93
N ASP A 184 -1.80 17.27 14.02
CA ASP A 184 -1.34 16.66 15.27
C ASP A 184 -2.50 16.18 16.16
N GLU A 185 -3.62 15.82 15.52
CA GLU A 185 -4.89 15.45 16.16
C GLU A 185 -5.32 14.06 15.71
N ARG A 186 -5.00 13.03 16.51
CA ARG A 186 -5.39 11.65 16.26
C ARG A 186 -6.83 11.39 16.68
N ALA A 187 -7.73 11.14 15.74
CA ALA A 187 -9.08 10.70 16.04
C ALA A 187 -9.06 9.32 16.70
N TYR A 188 -9.75 9.17 17.84
CA TYR A 188 -9.77 7.92 18.60
C TYR A 188 -11.15 7.47 19.08
N LYS A 189 -12.17 8.33 19.00
CA LYS A 189 -13.51 8.01 19.44
C LYS A 189 -14.54 8.73 18.60
N VAL A 190 -15.50 7.99 18.03
CA VAL A 190 -16.70 8.56 17.41
C VAL A 190 -17.73 8.80 18.50
N LEU A 191 -18.37 9.95 18.49
CA LEU A 191 -19.44 10.34 19.42
C LEU A 191 -20.80 10.00 18.84
N VAL A 192 -21.68 9.49 19.67
CA VAL A 192 -23.08 9.18 19.31
C VAL A 192 -24.04 9.73 20.34
N ASN A 193 -25.25 10.07 19.91
CA ASN A 193 -26.33 10.45 20.80
C ASN A 193 -27.11 9.20 21.32
N ASP A 194 -28.12 9.41 22.15
CA ASP A 194 -28.92 8.34 22.76
C ASP A 194 -29.70 7.50 21.71
N GLU A 195 -29.94 8.03 20.52
CA GLU A 195 -30.57 7.33 19.40
C GLU A 195 -29.54 6.56 18.55
N GLY A 196 -28.26 6.59 18.89
CA GLY A 196 -27.18 5.93 18.14
C GLY A 196 -26.73 6.66 16.88
N ARG A 197 -27.18 7.92 16.68
CA ARG A 197 -26.71 8.77 15.57
C ARG A 197 -25.35 9.37 15.91
N VAL A 198 -24.45 9.36 14.96
CA VAL A 198 -23.14 10.01 15.08
C VAL A 198 -23.28 11.52 15.26
N THR A 199 -22.49 12.09 16.18
CA THR A 199 -22.51 13.52 16.54
C THR A 199 -21.11 14.16 16.56
N GLY A 200 -20.07 13.46 16.15
CA GLY A 200 -18.71 14.00 16.05
C GLY A 200 -17.61 13.02 16.40
N VAL A 201 -16.42 13.56 16.66
CA VAL A 201 -15.23 12.79 17.06
C VAL A 201 -14.48 13.46 18.21
N LYS A 202 -13.79 12.66 19.02
CA LYS A 202 -12.72 13.13 19.92
C LYS A 202 -11.36 12.79 19.30
N CYS A 203 -10.45 13.76 19.41
CA CYS A 203 -9.07 13.61 18.95
C CYS A 203 -8.12 13.89 20.10
N ARG A 204 -6.91 13.30 20.02
CA ARG A 204 -5.84 13.49 21.00
C ARG A 204 -4.55 13.84 20.30
N ASN A 205 -3.90 14.91 20.76
CA ASN A 205 -2.60 15.33 20.26
C ASN A 205 -1.45 14.57 20.93
N ARG A 206 -0.22 14.79 20.45
CA ARG A 206 1.00 14.11 20.96
C ARG A 206 1.34 14.45 22.41
N VAL A 207 0.84 15.56 22.95
CA VAL A 207 1.04 15.92 24.37
C VAL A 207 -0.09 15.41 25.27
N GLY A 208 -1.08 14.72 24.70
CA GLY A 208 -2.16 14.07 25.43
C GLY A 208 -3.39 14.94 25.67
N GLU A 209 -3.43 16.15 25.13
CA GLU A 209 -4.63 17.01 25.19
C GLU A 209 -5.70 16.46 24.25
N VAL A 210 -6.95 16.61 24.66
CA VAL A 210 -8.10 16.14 23.90
C VAL A 210 -8.88 17.32 23.35
N ILE A 211 -9.20 17.29 22.06
CA ILE A 211 -10.18 18.17 21.43
C ILE A 211 -11.42 17.38 21.03
N GLN A 212 -12.52 18.07 20.87
CA GLN A 212 -13.77 17.50 20.36
C GLN A 212 -14.23 18.26 19.11
N VAL A 213 -14.60 17.54 18.07
CA VAL A 213 -15.25 18.12 16.90
C VAL A 213 -16.68 17.59 16.85
N ASN A 214 -17.65 18.45 17.13
CA ASN A 214 -19.07 18.15 16.95
C ASN A 214 -19.41 18.25 15.48
N ALA A 215 -20.04 17.22 14.92
CA ALA A 215 -20.42 17.19 13.52
C ALA A 215 -21.70 16.39 13.32
N LYS A 216 -22.40 16.66 12.21
CA LYS A 216 -23.63 15.93 11.84
C LYS A 216 -23.30 14.62 11.13
N ALA A 217 -22.09 14.51 10.56
CA ALA A 217 -21.57 13.31 9.93
C ALA A 217 -20.04 13.21 10.07
N VAL A 218 -19.54 11.97 10.12
CA VAL A 218 -18.11 11.61 10.30
C VAL A 218 -17.70 10.66 9.20
N ASP A 219 -16.57 10.95 8.53
CA ASP A 219 -15.93 10.04 7.58
C ASP A 219 -14.58 9.55 8.09
N LEU A 220 -14.43 8.23 8.24
CA LEU A 220 -13.23 7.55 8.71
C LEU A 220 -12.31 7.25 7.53
N CYS A 221 -11.19 7.98 7.43
CA CYS A 221 -10.20 7.91 6.38
C CYS A 221 -8.77 7.78 6.95
N THR A 222 -8.60 7.08 8.09
CA THR A 222 -7.37 7.03 8.87
C THR A 222 -6.26 6.18 8.23
N GLY A 223 -6.58 5.47 7.16
CA GLY A 223 -5.60 4.80 6.30
C GLY A 223 -5.35 3.33 6.62
N GLY A 224 -6.24 2.67 7.37
CA GLY A 224 -6.16 1.25 7.68
C GLY A 224 -5.14 0.88 8.77
N TYR A 225 -4.76 -0.40 8.83
CA TYR A 225 -3.97 -0.96 9.95
C TYR A 225 -2.56 -1.44 9.56
N GLY A 226 -2.04 -1.04 8.41
CA GLY A 226 -0.76 -1.56 7.88
C GLY A 226 0.46 -1.36 8.78
N CYS A 227 0.41 -0.48 9.78
CA CYS A 227 1.47 -0.26 10.76
C CYS A 227 1.16 -0.85 12.14
N ASN A 228 0.00 -1.44 12.34
CA ASN A 228 -0.41 -2.07 13.59
C ASN A 228 -0.14 -3.59 13.53
N LYS A 229 0.91 -4.03 14.23
CA LYS A 229 1.31 -5.44 14.28
C LYS A 229 0.18 -6.35 14.76
N GLU A 230 -0.51 -5.97 15.84
CA GLU A 230 -1.54 -6.80 16.46
C GLU A 230 -2.74 -6.99 15.52
N MET A 231 -3.21 -5.92 14.89
CA MET A 231 -4.31 -6.00 13.92
C MET A 231 -3.90 -6.78 12.67
N PHE A 232 -2.67 -6.56 12.18
CA PHE A 232 -2.16 -7.28 11.02
C PHE A 232 -2.12 -8.79 11.29
N GLU A 233 -1.54 -9.21 12.42
CA GLU A 233 -1.47 -10.63 12.80
C GLU A 233 -2.86 -11.22 13.12
N ARG A 234 -3.76 -10.43 13.74
CA ARG A 234 -5.15 -10.82 14.03
C ARG A 234 -5.92 -11.16 12.75
N PHE A 235 -5.77 -10.35 11.70
CA PHE A 235 -6.57 -10.51 10.49
C PHE A 235 -5.93 -11.44 9.46
N THR A 236 -4.61 -11.40 9.28
CA THR A 236 -3.94 -12.11 8.18
C THR A 236 -3.41 -13.48 8.54
N ASN A 237 -3.22 -13.80 9.81
CA ASN A 237 -2.48 -14.98 10.30
C ASN A 237 -1.02 -15.04 9.79
N VAL A 238 -0.47 -13.91 9.35
CA VAL A 238 0.92 -13.77 8.91
C VAL A 238 1.67 -12.96 9.96
N SER A 239 2.83 -13.46 10.43
CA SER A 239 3.65 -12.70 11.39
C SER A 239 4.13 -11.40 10.76
N TYR A 240 3.91 -10.28 11.46
CA TYR A 240 4.31 -8.95 11.01
C TYR A 240 5.83 -8.82 10.85
N ASP A 241 6.60 -9.56 11.66
CA ASP A 241 8.06 -9.54 11.61
C ASP A 241 8.64 -10.18 10.31
N ARG A 242 7.79 -10.90 9.55
CA ARG A 242 8.14 -11.54 8.28
C ARG A 242 7.85 -10.68 7.06
N VAL A 243 7.19 -9.55 7.23
CA VAL A 243 6.75 -8.70 6.12
C VAL A 243 7.37 -7.32 6.21
N ILE A 244 7.45 -6.65 5.07
CA ILE A 244 7.93 -5.27 4.99
C ILE A 244 6.77 -4.40 4.51
N ASN A 245 6.36 -3.45 5.35
CA ASN A 245 5.42 -2.42 4.92
C ASN A 245 6.15 -1.38 4.05
N ARG A 246 5.86 -1.35 2.76
CA ARG A 246 6.45 -0.42 1.79
C ARG A 246 5.74 0.93 1.74
N GLY A 247 4.48 0.97 2.14
CA GLY A 247 3.64 2.17 2.12
C GLY A 247 3.55 2.87 3.47
N GLY A 248 4.01 2.20 4.55
CA GLY A 248 3.78 2.66 5.91
C GLY A 248 4.49 3.95 6.25
N MET A 249 3.71 4.95 6.63
CA MET A 249 4.20 6.22 7.19
C MET A 249 4.27 6.20 8.74
N GLY A 250 3.99 5.04 9.36
CA GLY A 250 3.98 4.85 10.81
C GLY A 250 2.66 5.21 11.50
N THR A 251 1.70 5.75 10.79
CA THR A 251 0.45 6.29 11.34
C THR A 251 -0.81 5.47 11.02
N GLN A 252 -0.68 4.42 10.19
CA GLN A 252 -1.80 3.51 9.83
C GLN A 252 -2.00 2.47 10.94
N MET A 253 -2.61 2.89 12.04
CA MET A 253 -2.75 2.07 13.25
C MET A 253 -4.12 1.38 13.39
N GLY A 254 -5.02 1.56 12.41
CA GLY A 254 -6.36 0.96 12.42
C GLY A 254 -7.38 1.74 13.22
N ASP A 255 -7.16 3.03 13.46
CA ASP A 255 -8.01 3.85 14.31
C ASP A 255 -9.45 3.91 13.81
N GLY A 256 -9.65 4.14 12.49
CA GLY A 256 -10.98 4.17 11.89
C GLY A 256 -11.70 2.82 12.01
N ILE A 257 -10.97 1.72 11.78
CA ILE A 257 -11.54 0.37 11.92
C ILE A 257 -11.93 0.11 13.38
N THR A 258 -11.06 0.44 14.34
CA THR A 258 -11.34 0.28 15.78
C THR A 258 -12.57 1.09 16.20
N MET A 259 -12.64 2.38 15.82
CA MET A 259 -13.79 3.23 16.13
C MET A 259 -15.10 2.70 15.52
N GLY A 260 -15.05 2.12 14.33
CA GLY A 260 -16.20 1.47 13.71
C GLY A 260 -16.62 0.19 14.43
N GLU A 261 -15.66 -0.69 14.79
CA GLU A 261 -15.94 -1.91 15.57
C GLU A 261 -16.56 -1.57 16.94
N GLU A 262 -16.13 -0.51 17.61
CA GLU A 262 -16.71 -0.04 18.89
C GLU A 262 -18.20 0.35 18.76
N LEU A 263 -18.62 0.80 17.59
CA LEU A 263 -20.02 1.10 17.26
C LEU A 263 -20.78 -0.12 16.71
N GLY A 264 -20.18 -1.29 16.69
CA GLY A 264 -20.78 -2.52 16.18
C GLY A 264 -20.78 -2.64 14.66
N ALA A 265 -19.89 -1.95 13.96
CA ALA A 265 -19.75 -2.09 12.53
C ALA A 265 -19.29 -3.50 12.12
N LEU A 266 -19.81 -3.98 10.98
CA LEU A 266 -19.32 -5.19 10.33
C LEU A 266 -18.03 -4.91 9.58
N LEU A 267 -17.17 -5.92 9.50
CA LEU A 267 -15.99 -5.92 8.65
C LEU A 267 -16.27 -6.62 7.32
N PHE A 268 -15.51 -6.25 6.29
CA PHE A 268 -15.53 -6.88 4.98
C PHE A 268 -14.09 -7.17 4.53
N HIS A 269 -13.75 -8.45 4.40
CA HIS A 269 -12.41 -8.93 4.04
C HIS A 269 -11.27 -8.21 4.78
N PRO A 270 -11.31 -8.09 6.14
CA PRO A 270 -10.26 -7.40 6.86
C PRO A 270 -8.88 -8.06 6.66
N GLU A 271 -8.83 -9.34 6.28
CA GLU A 271 -7.61 -10.10 5.96
C GLU A 271 -6.99 -9.71 4.61
N ALA A 272 -7.70 -8.97 3.78
CA ALA A 272 -7.24 -8.63 2.44
C ALA A 272 -6.12 -7.59 2.49
N ILE A 273 -4.94 -8.00 2.02
CA ILE A 273 -3.72 -7.18 1.98
C ILE A 273 -3.28 -6.97 0.54
N ASN A 274 -2.88 -5.75 0.24
CA ASN A 274 -2.15 -5.43 -0.98
C ASN A 274 -0.69 -5.92 -0.84
N TYR A 275 -0.50 -7.24 -0.93
CA TYR A 275 0.83 -7.82 -1.00
C TYR A 275 1.50 -7.42 -2.31
N CYS A 276 2.81 -7.43 -2.32
CA CYS A 276 3.61 -7.26 -3.53
C CYS A 276 4.68 -8.33 -3.62
N SER A 277 5.28 -8.45 -4.78
CA SER A 277 6.36 -9.40 -5.01
C SER A 277 7.44 -9.29 -3.94
N PRO A 278 8.13 -10.40 -3.64
CA PRO A 278 9.25 -10.41 -2.72
C PRO A 278 10.31 -9.37 -3.09
N ILE A 279 10.95 -8.80 -2.09
CA ILE A 279 12.02 -7.81 -2.24
C ILE A 279 13.26 -8.24 -1.45
N LEU A 280 14.41 -7.64 -1.76
CA LEU A 280 15.62 -7.78 -0.96
C LEU A 280 15.69 -6.63 0.05
N PRO A 281 15.51 -6.90 1.36
CA PRO A 281 15.59 -5.86 2.37
C PRO A 281 16.93 -5.13 2.36
N GLY A 282 16.89 -3.79 2.47
CA GLY A 282 18.09 -2.95 2.46
C GLY A 282 18.69 -2.68 1.07
N HIS A 283 18.06 -3.21 0.01
CA HIS A 283 18.43 -2.93 -1.38
C HIS A 283 17.34 -2.13 -2.09
N TYR A 284 17.73 -1.44 -3.17
CA TYR A 284 16.78 -0.67 -3.96
C TYR A 284 15.78 -1.60 -4.67
N ASN A 285 14.50 -1.37 -4.47
CA ASN A 285 13.43 -2.26 -4.95
C ASN A 285 13.31 -2.30 -6.49
N LYS A 286 13.85 -1.30 -7.18
CA LYS A 286 13.85 -1.15 -8.63
C LYS A 286 15.25 -1.40 -9.22
N GLY A 287 16.22 -1.83 -8.40
CA GLY A 287 17.58 -2.17 -8.81
C GLY A 287 17.69 -3.58 -9.40
N ALA A 288 18.82 -3.86 -10.04
CA ALA A 288 19.07 -5.14 -10.68
C ALA A 288 19.01 -6.31 -9.68
N LEU A 289 19.50 -6.16 -8.46
CA LEU A 289 19.42 -7.22 -7.44
C LEU A 289 18.00 -7.71 -7.18
N THR A 290 17.04 -6.78 -6.98
CA THR A 290 15.65 -7.16 -6.71
C THR A 290 14.95 -7.65 -7.99
N ILE A 291 15.08 -6.93 -9.10
CA ILE A 291 14.35 -7.27 -10.32
C ILE A 291 14.93 -8.52 -11.00
N CYS A 292 16.24 -8.61 -11.11
CA CYS A 292 16.90 -9.73 -11.80
C CYS A 292 17.11 -10.95 -10.89
N GLY A 293 17.48 -10.72 -9.62
CA GLY A 293 17.79 -11.81 -8.68
C GLY A 293 16.57 -12.42 -8.00
N VAL A 294 15.48 -11.67 -7.82
CA VAL A 294 14.32 -12.09 -7.01
C VAL A 294 13.03 -12.18 -7.81
N ASN A 295 12.91 -11.45 -8.94
CA ASN A 295 11.64 -11.29 -9.63
C ASN A 295 11.67 -11.79 -11.08
N GLN A 296 12.28 -12.97 -11.34
CA GLN A 296 12.30 -13.57 -12.66
C GLN A 296 11.63 -14.94 -12.69
N ALA A 297 10.85 -15.21 -13.75
CA ALA A 297 10.14 -16.47 -13.92
C ALA A 297 11.07 -17.66 -14.16
N ASP A 298 12.26 -17.44 -14.73
CA ASP A 298 13.27 -18.46 -14.98
C ASP A 298 14.22 -18.74 -13.78
N THR A 299 13.80 -18.34 -12.56
CA THR A 299 14.43 -18.75 -11.29
C THR A 299 13.64 -19.85 -10.60
N CYS A 300 14.13 -20.35 -9.46
CA CYS A 300 13.39 -21.24 -8.58
C CYS A 300 13.21 -20.60 -7.20
N PHE A 301 11.99 -20.69 -6.68
CA PHE A 301 11.63 -20.22 -5.34
C PHE A 301 11.62 -21.39 -4.36
N PHE A 302 12.42 -21.28 -3.32
CA PHE A 302 12.51 -22.28 -2.26
C PHE A 302 12.01 -21.69 -0.94
N ASN A 303 11.32 -22.51 -0.15
CA ASN A 303 11.00 -22.18 1.23
C ASN A 303 12.08 -22.67 2.20
N GLU A 304 11.90 -22.43 3.49
CA GLU A 304 12.84 -22.88 4.54
C GLU A 304 13.03 -24.41 4.60
N SER A 305 12.05 -25.17 4.13
CA SER A 305 12.15 -26.64 4.03
C SER A 305 12.94 -27.11 2.79
N GLY A 306 13.52 -26.19 2.03
CA GLY A 306 14.31 -26.52 0.82
C GLY A 306 13.46 -26.91 -0.39
N ARG A 307 12.15 -26.73 -0.36
CA ARG A 307 11.24 -27.13 -1.44
C ARG A 307 10.82 -25.96 -2.30
N ARG A 308 10.73 -26.21 -3.60
CA ARG A 308 9.93 -25.35 -4.49
C ARG A 308 8.47 -25.41 -4.06
N PHE A 309 7.72 -24.32 -4.21
CA PHE A 309 6.36 -24.23 -3.72
C PHE A 309 5.35 -23.63 -4.72
N CYS A 310 5.78 -23.26 -5.92
CA CYS A 310 4.90 -22.73 -6.96
C CYS A 310 5.51 -22.81 -8.35
N ASP A 311 4.70 -22.53 -9.37
CA ASP A 311 5.18 -22.06 -10.66
C ASP A 311 5.66 -20.61 -10.51
N GLU A 312 6.93 -20.37 -10.73
CA GLU A 312 7.55 -19.06 -10.56
C GLU A 312 7.14 -18.05 -11.64
N GLU A 313 6.42 -18.46 -12.69
CA GLU A 313 5.79 -17.52 -13.62
C GLU A 313 4.77 -16.59 -12.94
N VAL A 314 4.23 -17.01 -11.79
CA VAL A 314 3.39 -16.17 -10.92
C VAL A 314 4.03 -14.81 -10.61
N ILE A 315 5.36 -14.71 -10.71
CA ILE A 315 6.09 -13.46 -10.48
C ILE A 315 5.77 -12.39 -11.52
N SER A 316 5.20 -12.73 -12.66
CA SER A 316 4.73 -11.77 -13.67
C SER A 316 3.58 -10.89 -13.15
N ASP A 317 2.78 -11.41 -12.21
CA ASP A 317 1.77 -10.64 -11.49
C ASP A 317 2.31 -10.20 -10.12
N TRP A 318 2.33 -8.88 -9.92
CA TRP A 318 2.93 -8.25 -8.73
C TRP A 318 2.28 -8.65 -7.41
N THR A 319 0.97 -8.77 -7.38
CA THR A 319 0.20 -9.06 -6.18
C THR A 319 -0.03 -10.56 -6.00
N THR A 320 -0.29 -11.28 -7.08
CA THR A 320 -0.47 -12.74 -7.04
C THR A 320 0.79 -13.44 -6.52
N SER A 321 1.99 -12.96 -6.93
CA SER A 321 3.24 -13.46 -6.38
C SER A 321 3.39 -13.17 -4.88
N GLY A 322 2.90 -12.03 -4.41
CA GLY A 322 2.85 -11.73 -2.98
C GLY A 322 1.91 -12.67 -2.23
N ASN A 323 0.75 -12.99 -2.80
CA ASN A 323 -0.22 -13.90 -2.18
C ASN A 323 0.34 -15.32 -2.00
N ILE A 324 1.03 -15.89 -2.99
CA ILE A 324 1.64 -17.23 -2.84
C ILE A 324 2.80 -17.20 -1.86
N CYS A 325 3.59 -16.13 -1.85
CA CYS A 325 4.71 -15.96 -0.94
C CYS A 325 4.25 -15.73 0.52
N SER A 326 3.05 -15.20 0.76
CA SER A 326 2.50 -15.02 2.13
C SER A 326 2.28 -16.33 2.87
N GLN A 327 2.17 -17.43 2.14
CA GLN A 327 1.98 -18.78 2.67
C GLN A 327 3.29 -19.43 3.14
N GLN A 328 4.46 -18.83 2.85
CA GLN A 328 5.77 -19.37 3.20
C GLN A 328 6.37 -18.59 4.37
N HIS A 329 7.16 -19.27 5.22
CA HIS A 329 7.84 -18.62 6.33
C HIS A 329 9.03 -17.80 5.85
N GLN A 330 9.84 -18.33 4.95
CA GLN A 330 10.97 -17.65 4.32
C GLN A 330 11.01 -18.01 2.83
N ILE A 331 11.57 -17.12 2.02
CA ILE A 331 11.63 -17.28 0.57
C ILE A 331 13.07 -17.06 0.13
N TYR A 332 13.60 -18.05 -0.56
CA TYR A 332 14.93 -18.02 -1.16
C TYR A 332 14.84 -18.20 -2.66
N MET A 333 15.64 -17.47 -3.42
CA MET A 333 15.89 -17.72 -4.82
C MET A 333 17.32 -18.21 -4.96
N ILE A 334 17.49 -19.35 -5.64
CA ILE A 334 18.82 -19.94 -5.90
C ILE A 334 19.04 -19.94 -7.41
N VAL A 335 20.14 -19.36 -7.84
CA VAL A 335 20.56 -19.29 -9.24
C VAL A 335 22.05 -19.64 -9.37
N ASP A 336 22.48 -19.88 -10.58
CA ASP A 336 23.86 -20.20 -10.91
C ASP A 336 24.56 -19.10 -11.72
N GLN A 337 25.85 -19.28 -12.03
CA GLN A 337 26.61 -18.29 -12.80
C GLN A 337 26.07 -18.11 -14.23
N ASP A 338 25.54 -19.16 -14.85
CA ASP A 338 24.97 -19.06 -16.20
C ASP A 338 23.73 -18.15 -16.22
N PHE A 339 22.92 -18.17 -15.15
CA PHE A 339 21.81 -17.25 -14.98
C PHE A 339 22.29 -15.80 -14.87
N VAL A 340 23.30 -15.54 -14.04
CA VAL A 340 23.85 -14.19 -13.86
C VAL A 340 24.41 -13.66 -15.19
N GLN A 341 25.16 -14.48 -15.91
CA GLN A 341 25.72 -14.11 -17.20
C GLN A 341 24.62 -13.84 -18.24
N LYS A 342 23.59 -14.68 -18.29
CA LYS A 342 22.44 -14.47 -19.18
C LYS A 342 21.75 -13.12 -18.93
N ILE A 343 21.52 -12.78 -17.66
CA ILE A 343 20.88 -11.47 -17.33
C ILE A 343 21.77 -10.32 -17.82
N MET A 344 23.08 -10.43 -17.68
CA MET A 344 24.01 -9.40 -18.14
C MET A 344 24.04 -9.25 -19.66
N ASP A 345 23.92 -10.35 -20.40
CA ASP A 345 24.08 -10.39 -21.86
C ASP A 345 22.74 -10.28 -22.62
N GLU A 346 21.69 -10.91 -22.10
CA GLU A 346 20.40 -11.08 -22.78
C GLU A 346 19.26 -10.37 -22.05
N GLY A 347 19.46 -9.95 -20.77
CA GLY A 347 18.47 -9.25 -19.97
C GLY A 347 17.45 -10.17 -19.28
N VAL A 348 16.40 -9.53 -18.77
CA VAL A 348 15.32 -10.18 -18.02
C VAL A 348 14.32 -10.89 -18.95
N VAL A 349 13.65 -11.93 -18.44
CA VAL A 349 12.56 -12.62 -19.17
C VAL A 349 11.18 -12.21 -18.69
N THR A 350 11.08 -11.65 -17.48
CA THR A 350 9.82 -11.18 -16.89
C THR A 350 9.81 -9.66 -16.85
N LYS A 351 8.84 -9.04 -17.54
CA LYS A 351 8.67 -7.59 -17.51
C LYS A 351 8.19 -7.13 -16.15
N ARG A 352 8.88 -6.16 -15.56
CA ARG A 352 8.53 -5.53 -14.29
C ARG A 352 8.36 -4.02 -14.46
N HIS A 353 7.14 -3.56 -14.56
CA HIS A 353 6.73 -2.14 -14.47
C HIS A 353 7.61 -1.12 -15.18
N ASN A 354 8.28 -1.37 -16.24
CA ASN A 354 9.18 -0.43 -16.94
C ASN A 354 10.53 -0.15 -16.21
N TYR A 355 11.01 -1.05 -15.34
CA TYR A 355 12.34 -0.90 -14.75
C TYR A 355 13.43 -1.50 -15.63
N PHE A 356 13.16 -2.66 -16.22
CA PHE A 356 13.99 -3.32 -17.21
C PHE A 356 13.07 -3.85 -18.31
N GLU A 357 13.41 -3.61 -19.56
CA GLU A 357 12.69 -4.19 -20.69
C GLU A 357 13.14 -5.64 -20.91
N VAL A 358 12.19 -6.51 -21.31
CA VAL A 358 12.51 -7.90 -21.63
C VAL A 358 13.50 -7.96 -22.78
N GLY A 359 14.59 -8.72 -22.60
CA GLY A 359 15.64 -8.86 -23.59
C GLY A 359 16.65 -7.72 -23.66
N GLU A 360 16.56 -6.73 -22.75
CA GLU A 360 17.56 -5.66 -22.65
C GLU A 360 18.66 -6.07 -21.65
N PRO A 361 19.95 -6.08 -22.08
CA PRO A 361 21.07 -6.43 -21.21
C PRO A 361 21.15 -5.60 -19.94
N VAL A 362 21.52 -6.26 -18.83
CA VAL A 362 21.68 -5.61 -17.50
C VAL A 362 23.13 -5.80 -17.01
N PRO A 363 24.12 -5.14 -17.62
CA PRO A 363 25.55 -5.40 -17.38
C PRO A 363 25.99 -5.12 -15.93
N GLN A 364 25.29 -4.25 -15.20
CA GLN A 364 25.59 -3.91 -13.81
C GLN A 364 25.16 -4.97 -12.79
N PHE A 365 24.50 -6.05 -13.22
CA PHE A 365 23.94 -7.04 -12.27
C PHE A 365 24.99 -7.72 -11.42
N GLN A 366 26.14 -8.13 -12.01
CA GLN A 366 27.26 -8.70 -11.25
C GLN A 366 27.85 -7.71 -10.25
N ASP A 367 28.03 -6.45 -10.64
CA ASP A 367 28.58 -5.41 -9.76
C ASP A 367 27.66 -5.17 -8.54
N GLU A 368 26.34 -5.20 -8.75
CA GLU A 368 25.37 -5.08 -7.64
C GLU A 368 25.41 -6.31 -6.73
N ILE A 369 25.59 -7.52 -7.27
CA ILE A 369 25.81 -8.76 -6.48
C ILE A 369 27.07 -8.61 -5.63
N ASP A 370 28.20 -8.25 -6.23
CA ASP A 370 29.48 -8.13 -5.54
C ASP A 370 29.44 -7.06 -4.44
N ALA A 371 28.76 -5.95 -4.70
CA ALA A 371 28.53 -4.92 -3.69
C ALA A 371 27.61 -5.40 -2.53
N ALA A 372 26.69 -6.31 -2.80
CA ALA A 372 25.81 -6.87 -1.78
C ALA A 372 26.51 -7.88 -0.87
N LEU A 373 27.43 -8.68 -1.42
CA LEU A 373 28.16 -9.73 -0.69
C LEU A 373 29.05 -9.20 0.44
N VAL A 374 29.51 -7.94 0.35
CA VAL A 374 30.40 -7.32 1.35
C VAL A 374 29.66 -6.52 2.41
N ARG A 375 28.34 -6.50 2.38
CA ARG A 375 27.53 -5.77 3.37
C ARG A 375 27.45 -6.51 4.71
N GLU A 376 27.31 -5.75 5.80
CA GLU A 376 26.86 -6.28 7.07
C GLU A 376 25.45 -6.83 6.93
N ASN A 377 25.18 -8.05 7.42
CA ASN A 377 23.91 -8.76 7.26
C ASN A 377 23.49 -8.92 5.78
N PRO A 378 24.26 -9.67 4.99
CA PRO A 378 23.97 -9.83 3.58
C PRO A 378 22.63 -10.54 3.37
N ARG A 379 21.96 -10.18 2.28
CA ARG A 379 20.77 -10.87 1.77
C ARG A 379 21.09 -11.67 0.51
N VAL A 380 22.32 -11.56 0.06
CA VAL A 380 22.89 -12.28 -1.08
C VAL A 380 24.08 -13.05 -0.60
N TYR A 381 24.15 -14.32 -0.99
CA TYR A 381 25.22 -15.26 -0.62
C TYR A 381 25.78 -15.89 -1.88
N LYS A 382 27.04 -16.31 -1.85
CA LYS A 382 27.76 -16.94 -2.97
C LYS A 382 28.62 -18.08 -2.44
N ALA A 383 28.60 -19.23 -3.13
CA ALA A 383 29.44 -20.38 -2.84
C ALA A 383 29.70 -21.23 -4.10
N ASP A 384 30.68 -22.12 -4.03
CA ASP A 384 31.01 -23.02 -5.14
C ASP A 384 30.17 -24.30 -5.13
N THR A 385 29.50 -24.61 -4.00
CA THR A 385 28.55 -25.74 -3.88
C THR A 385 27.25 -25.30 -3.27
N ILE A 386 26.17 -26.06 -3.51
CA ILE A 386 24.84 -25.78 -2.90
C ILE A 386 24.89 -26.01 -1.39
N GLU A 387 25.64 -27.00 -0.90
CA GLU A 387 25.82 -27.25 0.54
C GLU A 387 26.41 -26.03 1.26
N GLU A 388 27.52 -25.48 0.72
CA GLU A 388 28.17 -24.29 1.26
C GLU A 388 27.27 -23.07 1.18
N LEU A 389 26.49 -22.95 0.10
CA LEU A 389 25.55 -21.85 -0.09
C LEU A 389 24.45 -21.88 0.98
N CYS A 390 23.82 -23.04 1.17
CA CYS A 390 22.73 -23.26 2.13
C CYS A 390 23.19 -23.12 3.59
N ALA A 391 24.45 -23.43 3.90
CA ALA A 391 25.01 -23.27 5.25
C ALA A 391 25.02 -21.82 5.76
N ASN A 392 24.80 -20.85 4.89
CA ASN A 392 24.71 -19.42 5.28
C ASN A 392 23.33 -18.98 5.78
N VAL A 393 22.29 -19.81 5.60
CA VAL A 393 20.89 -19.47 5.89
C VAL A 393 20.17 -20.64 6.56
N ASP A 394 18.99 -20.38 7.10
CA ASP A 394 18.12 -21.40 7.70
C ASP A 394 17.26 -22.05 6.60
N ILE A 395 17.84 -23.01 5.88
CA ILE A 395 17.18 -23.81 4.84
C ILE A 395 17.62 -25.28 4.97
N ASP A 396 16.73 -26.23 4.72
CA ASP A 396 17.08 -27.66 4.73
C ASP A 396 17.97 -28.01 3.52
N VAL A 397 19.23 -28.33 3.79
CA VAL A 397 20.25 -28.52 2.77
C VAL A 397 20.01 -29.77 1.91
N GLU A 398 19.69 -30.89 2.54
CA GLU A 398 19.48 -32.16 1.86
C GLU A 398 18.29 -32.10 0.90
N THR A 399 17.18 -31.53 1.39
CA THR A 399 15.97 -31.31 0.58
C THR A 399 16.24 -30.34 -0.56
N THR A 400 16.98 -29.25 -0.31
CA THR A 400 17.30 -28.25 -1.36
C THR A 400 18.08 -28.87 -2.51
N ILE A 401 19.09 -29.68 -2.20
CA ILE A 401 19.91 -30.39 -3.23
C ILE A 401 19.01 -31.32 -4.04
N ALA A 402 18.23 -32.19 -3.35
CA ALA A 402 17.35 -33.12 -4.02
C ALA A 402 16.29 -32.42 -4.90
N GLU A 403 15.79 -31.28 -4.46
CA GLU A 403 14.81 -30.47 -5.22
C GLU A 403 15.44 -29.82 -6.46
N ILE A 404 16.70 -29.33 -6.37
CA ILE A 404 17.46 -28.81 -7.52
C ILE A 404 17.73 -29.93 -8.52
N GLU A 405 18.19 -31.11 -8.08
CA GLU A 405 18.42 -32.25 -8.94
C GLU A 405 17.14 -32.69 -9.67
N LYS A 406 16.02 -32.77 -8.93
CA LYS A 406 14.73 -33.10 -9.50
C LYS A 406 14.30 -32.05 -10.55
N PHE A 407 14.42 -30.76 -10.24
CA PHE A 407 14.07 -29.68 -11.16
C PHE A 407 14.97 -29.71 -12.42
N ASN A 408 16.27 -29.94 -12.27
CA ASN A 408 17.19 -30.11 -13.41
C ASN A 408 16.76 -31.26 -14.31
N GLY A 409 16.22 -32.35 -13.73
CA GLY A 409 15.64 -33.46 -14.49
C GLY A 409 14.38 -33.03 -15.28
N TYR A 410 13.56 -32.14 -14.75
CA TYR A 410 12.41 -31.56 -15.48
C TYR A 410 12.86 -30.68 -16.65
N VAL A 411 13.93 -29.91 -16.46
CA VAL A 411 14.52 -29.12 -17.56
C VAL A 411 14.98 -30.03 -18.71
N ASP A 412 15.66 -31.16 -18.40
CA ASP A 412 16.06 -32.14 -19.41
C ASP A 412 14.87 -32.79 -20.12
N ALA A 413 13.79 -33.01 -19.39
CA ALA A 413 12.55 -33.56 -19.95
C ALA A 413 11.72 -32.52 -20.72
N GLY A 414 12.00 -31.22 -20.56
CA GLY A 414 11.20 -30.14 -21.13
C GLY A 414 9.81 -29.98 -20.51
N PHE A 415 9.61 -30.49 -19.29
CA PHE A 415 8.32 -30.46 -18.61
C PHE A 415 8.48 -30.47 -17.08
N ASP A 416 7.94 -29.47 -16.40
CA ASP A 416 7.85 -29.40 -14.94
C ASP A 416 6.63 -30.20 -14.44
N ALA A 417 6.87 -31.35 -13.86
CA ALA A 417 5.80 -32.22 -13.38
C ALA A 417 5.18 -31.79 -12.04
N ASP A 418 5.85 -30.90 -11.27
CA ASP A 418 5.35 -30.44 -9.99
C ASP A 418 4.38 -29.25 -10.13
N PHE A 419 4.75 -28.24 -10.89
CA PHE A 419 4.01 -26.98 -10.96
C PHE A 419 3.62 -26.55 -12.37
N MET A 420 3.98 -27.35 -13.40
CA MET A 420 3.63 -27.10 -14.82
C MET A 420 4.17 -25.76 -15.36
N LYS A 421 5.33 -25.33 -14.86
CA LYS A 421 6.03 -24.13 -15.32
C LYS A 421 6.25 -24.19 -16.84
N ASP A 422 5.96 -23.08 -17.53
CA ASP A 422 6.13 -23.01 -18.99
C ASP A 422 7.57 -23.39 -19.39
N PRO A 423 7.73 -24.27 -20.38
CA PRO A 423 9.05 -24.73 -20.83
C PRO A 423 10.04 -23.61 -21.19
N GLN A 424 9.56 -22.45 -21.65
CA GLN A 424 10.41 -21.30 -21.96
C GLN A 424 11.17 -20.74 -20.74
N TYR A 425 10.69 -21.00 -19.51
CA TYR A 425 11.29 -20.56 -18.25
C TYR A 425 12.05 -21.69 -17.54
N LEU A 426 12.11 -22.89 -18.11
CA LEU A 426 12.87 -23.99 -17.53
C LEU A 426 14.37 -23.76 -17.73
N ARG A 427 15.09 -23.61 -16.63
CA ARG A 427 16.53 -23.35 -16.62
C ARG A 427 17.21 -24.13 -15.52
N LYS A 428 18.28 -24.86 -15.86
CA LYS A 428 19.08 -25.62 -14.88
C LYS A 428 19.80 -24.71 -13.89
N ILE A 429 20.02 -25.25 -12.70
CA ILE A 429 20.91 -24.71 -11.68
C ILE A 429 22.08 -25.72 -11.58
N GLN A 430 23.21 -25.46 -12.23
CA GLN A 430 24.29 -26.45 -12.36
C GLN A 430 25.72 -25.87 -12.44
N THR A 431 25.88 -24.58 -12.78
CA THR A 431 27.18 -23.96 -13.07
C THR A 431 27.65 -23.09 -11.91
N PRO A 432 28.66 -23.50 -11.11
CA PRO A 432 29.18 -22.66 -10.04
C PRO A 432 29.88 -21.40 -10.57
N PRO A 433 30.01 -20.33 -9.75
CA PRO A 433 29.45 -20.26 -8.40
C PRO A 433 27.93 -20.11 -8.39
N PHE A 434 27.33 -20.56 -7.28
CA PHE A 434 25.91 -20.42 -7.02
C PHE A 434 25.63 -19.19 -6.18
N TYR A 435 24.44 -18.62 -6.35
CA TYR A 435 23.99 -17.44 -5.61
C TYR A 435 22.64 -17.72 -4.96
N LEU A 436 22.48 -17.24 -3.72
CA LEU A 436 21.22 -17.30 -2.98
C LEU A 436 20.79 -15.91 -2.60
N PHE A 437 19.54 -15.56 -2.94
CA PHE A 437 18.89 -14.31 -2.56
C PHE A 437 17.85 -14.61 -1.48
N ARG A 438 18.11 -14.12 -0.25
CA ARG A 438 17.18 -14.21 0.87
C ARG A 438 16.19 -13.07 0.81
N SER A 439 15.07 -13.30 0.15
CA SER A 439 14.02 -12.30 -0.03
C SER A 439 13.05 -12.23 1.15
N GLN A 440 12.20 -11.22 1.15
CA GLN A 440 11.16 -11.04 2.15
C GLN A 440 9.88 -10.57 1.48
N LEU A 441 8.75 -11.08 1.97
CA LEU A 441 7.42 -10.63 1.55
C LEU A 441 7.25 -9.15 1.89
N ALA A 442 6.61 -8.42 0.99
CA ALA A 442 6.32 -7.02 1.18
C ALA A 442 4.85 -6.71 0.88
N PHE A 443 4.36 -5.61 1.43
CA PHE A 443 2.99 -5.15 1.21
C PHE A 443 2.92 -3.62 1.28
N TYR A 444 1.81 -3.05 0.84
CA TYR A 444 1.57 -1.60 0.92
C TYR A 444 0.57 -1.26 2.02
N ASN A 445 -0.59 -1.93 2.06
CA ASN A 445 -1.63 -1.68 3.05
C ASN A 445 -2.70 -2.79 3.00
N ASN A 446 -3.66 -2.75 3.93
CA ASN A 446 -4.90 -3.49 3.80
C ASN A 446 -5.81 -2.86 2.72
N VAL A 447 -6.66 -3.68 2.12
CA VAL A 447 -7.66 -3.26 1.13
C VAL A 447 -9.08 -3.65 1.55
N GLY A 448 -9.22 -4.40 2.63
CA GLY A 448 -10.47 -4.63 3.37
C GLY A 448 -10.54 -3.80 4.64
N GLY A 449 -11.70 -3.71 5.26
CA GLY A 449 -11.92 -2.88 6.45
C GLY A 449 -13.38 -2.89 6.90
N LEU A 450 -13.89 -1.75 7.35
CA LEU A 450 -15.31 -1.57 7.69
C LEU A 450 -16.19 -1.87 6.48
N ARG A 451 -17.23 -2.68 6.67
CA ARG A 451 -18.19 -2.94 5.60
C ARG A 451 -18.95 -1.67 5.26
N VAL A 452 -18.89 -1.25 4.00
CA VAL A 452 -19.65 -0.10 3.50
C VAL A 452 -20.64 -0.52 2.41
N ASP A 453 -21.67 0.32 2.22
CA ASP A 453 -22.55 0.24 1.06
C ASP A 453 -22.08 1.13 -0.11
N GLU A 454 -22.90 1.21 -1.15
CA GLU A 454 -22.64 2.01 -2.34
C GLU A 454 -22.67 3.54 -2.11
N PHE A 455 -22.93 4.00 -0.89
CA PHE A 455 -22.85 5.40 -0.47
C PHE A 455 -21.71 5.66 0.51
N ALA A 456 -20.81 4.70 0.68
CA ALA A 456 -19.72 4.69 1.67
C ALA A 456 -20.22 4.75 3.13
N ARG A 457 -21.49 4.43 3.40
CA ARG A 457 -22.05 4.36 4.77
C ARG A 457 -21.56 3.09 5.45
N VAL A 458 -21.09 3.21 6.67
CA VAL A 458 -20.65 2.06 7.48
C VAL A 458 -21.85 1.22 7.92
N ILE A 459 -21.79 -0.08 7.72
CA ILE A 459 -22.86 -1.04 8.01
C ILE A 459 -22.67 -1.68 9.37
N GLY A 460 -23.66 -1.55 10.24
CA GLY A 460 -23.71 -2.15 11.56
C GLY A 460 -24.06 -3.64 11.56
N SER A 461 -23.97 -4.26 12.73
CA SER A 461 -24.25 -5.70 12.95
C SER A 461 -25.70 -6.10 12.65
N ASP A 462 -26.63 -5.14 12.60
CA ASP A 462 -28.02 -5.33 12.17
C ASP A 462 -28.21 -5.23 10.65
N TYR A 463 -27.11 -5.13 9.88
CA TYR A 463 -27.07 -4.94 8.43
C TYR A 463 -27.69 -3.62 7.94
N LYS A 464 -27.78 -2.61 8.82
CA LYS A 464 -28.21 -1.26 8.46
C LYS A 464 -27.05 -0.28 8.58
N PRO A 465 -27.12 0.85 7.85
CA PRO A 465 -26.14 1.91 8.03
C PRO A 465 -26.17 2.50 9.45
N ILE A 466 -24.97 2.71 10.03
CA ILE A 466 -24.81 3.53 11.23
C ILE A 466 -25.01 4.98 10.82
N VAL A 467 -26.05 5.60 11.33
CA VAL A 467 -26.51 6.93 10.84
C VAL A 467 -25.47 8.01 11.11
N GLY A 468 -25.01 8.64 10.03
CA GLY A 468 -23.99 9.70 10.07
C GLY A 468 -22.56 9.19 10.06
N LEU A 469 -22.31 7.86 9.94
CA LEU A 469 -20.97 7.28 9.86
C LEU A 469 -20.66 6.80 8.45
N TYR A 470 -19.52 7.27 7.94
CA TYR A 470 -18.95 6.91 6.65
C TYR A 470 -17.53 6.37 6.83
N ALA A 471 -17.03 5.64 5.84
CA ALA A 471 -15.63 5.25 5.78
C ALA A 471 -15.12 5.26 4.33
N GLY A 472 -13.87 5.69 4.16
CA GLY A 472 -13.22 5.76 2.86
C GLY A 472 -11.82 5.17 2.83
N GLY A 473 -11.35 4.86 1.62
CA GLY A 473 -10.00 4.33 1.39
C GLY A 473 -9.75 3.01 2.09
N SER A 474 -8.64 2.91 2.82
CA SER A 474 -8.23 1.66 3.48
C SER A 474 -8.98 1.35 4.78
N ASP A 475 -9.81 2.26 5.29
CA ASP A 475 -10.72 1.95 6.39
C ASP A 475 -12.00 1.27 5.89
N ALA A 476 -12.30 1.40 4.58
CA ALA A 476 -13.52 0.89 3.95
C ALA A 476 -13.27 -0.39 3.14
N GLY A 477 -14.01 -1.45 3.45
CA GLY A 477 -14.08 -2.68 2.69
C GLY A 477 -15.37 -2.79 1.87
N GLY A 478 -15.29 -3.39 0.68
CA GLY A 478 -16.45 -3.61 -0.20
C GLY A 478 -16.06 -3.75 -1.67
N LEU A 479 -15.11 -2.97 -2.15
CA LEU A 479 -14.65 -3.03 -3.53
C LEU A 479 -13.83 -4.29 -3.80
N PHE A 480 -12.87 -4.57 -2.93
CA PHE A 480 -11.97 -5.71 -3.10
C PHE A 480 -12.55 -6.95 -2.42
N GLY A 481 -12.34 -8.12 -3.04
CA GLY A 481 -12.46 -9.41 -2.37
C GLY A 481 -11.22 -9.67 -1.50
N PRO A 482 -10.84 -10.95 -1.30
CA PRO A 482 -9.71 -11.30 -0.44
C PRO A 482 -8.33 -10.93 -1.03
N TYR A 483 -8.28 -10.40 -2.26
CA TYR A 483 -7.03 -10.09 -2.99
C TYR A 483 -7.07 -8.70 -3.61
N TYR A 484 -5.90 -8.11 -3.82
CA TYR A 484 -5.73 -6.89 -4.61
C TYR A 484 -5.50 -7.23 -6.09
N ASP A 485 -5.85 -6.32 -6.99
CA ASP A 485 -6.01 -6.54 -8.42
C ASP A 485 -5.12 -5.67 -9.33
N VAL A 486 -3.85 -5.49 -8.99
CA VAL A 486 -2.96 -4.57 -9.73
C VAL A 486 -2.84 -4.86 -11.23
N SER A 487 -3.00 -6.11 -11.65
CA SER A 487 -2.92 -6.50 -13.06
C SER A 487 -4.21 -6.19 -13.84
N ILE A 488 -5.34 -6.10 -13.14
CA ILE A 488 -6.67 -5.87 -13.73
C ILE A 488 -7.04 -4.39 -13.70
N ALA A 489 -6.76 -3.72 -12.59
CA ALA A 489 -7.06 -2.30 -12.40
C ALA A 489 -5.92 -1.60 -11.65
N PRO A 490 -4.80 -1.27 -12.34
CA PRO A 490 -3.64 -0.63 -11.71
C PRO A 490 -4.02 0.67 -11.00
N GLY A 491 -3.63 0.80 -9.72
CA GLY A 491 -3.92 1.98 -8.91
C GLY A 491 -5.36 2.04 -8.37
N SER A 492 -6.13 0.95 -8.47
CA SER A 492 -7.52 0.89 -8.00
C SER A 492 -7.69 1.25 -6.51
N THR A 493 -6.68 1.02 -5.65
CA THR A 493 -6.72 1.49 -4.26
C THR A 493 -6.75 3.01 -4.14
N GLN A 494 -6.02 3.72 -5.01
CA GLN A 494 -6.04 5.18 -5.04
C GLN A 494 -7.36 5.71 -5.60
N LEU A 495 -7.90 5.04 -6.61
CA LEU A 495 -9.21 5.37 -7.17
C LEU A 495 -10.33 5.05 -6.18
N TRP A 496 -10.25 3.91 -5.45
CA TRP A 496 -11.18 3.59 -4.37
C TRP A 496 -11.19 4.67 -3.28
N GLY A 497 -10.01 5.14 -2.87
CA GLY A 497 -9.94 6.26 -1.93
C GLY A 497 -10.70 7.48 -2.43
N ARG A 498 -10.51 7.87 -3.70
CA ARG A 498 -11.22 9.02 -4.28
C ARG A 498 -12.73 8.82 -4.32
N VAL A 499 -13.13 7.68 -4.87
CA VAL A 499 -14.55 7.39 -5.10
C VAL A 499 -15.30 7.24 -3.77
N SER A 500 -14.74 6.53 -2.79
CA SER A 500 -15.37 6.36 -1.48
C SER A 500 -15.53 7.70 -0.73
N GLY A 501 -14.49 8.54 -0.70
CA GLY A 501 -14.58 9.87 -0.09
C GLY A 501 -15.55 10.78 -0.83
N TYR A 502 -15.57 10.73 -2.17
CA TYR A 502 -16.55 11.45 -2.99
C TYR A 502 -18.00 11.02 -2.64
N TRP A 503 -18.27 9.72 -2.54
CA TRP A 503 -19.59 9.19 -2.19
C TRP A 503 -20.03 9.57 -0.78
N ALA A 504 -19.13 9.50 0.19
CA ALA A 504 -19.40 9.88 1.58
C ALA A 504 -19.91 11.33 1.66
N ALA A 505 -19.21 12.26 0.99
CA ALA A 505 -19.59 13.66 0.96
C ALA A 505 -20.90 13.91 0.20
N GLU A 506 -21.10 13.28 -0.96
CA GLU A 506 -22.35 13.41 -1.74
C GLU A 506 -23.56 12.94 -0.92
N HIS A 507 -23.46 11.77 -0.29
CA HIS A 507 -24.56 11.25 0.51
C HIS A 507 -24.80 12.10 1.78
N ALA A 508 -23.72 12.47 2.50
CA ALA A 508 -23.87 13.34 3.68
C ALA A 508 -24.55 14.67 3.32
N ALA A 509 -24.18 15.29 2.19
CA ALA A 509 -24.80 16.52 1.74
C ALA A 509 -26.28 16.33 1.41
N SER A 510 -26.67 15.23 0.75
CA SER A 510 -28.08 14.94 0.44
C SER A 510 -28.96 14.82 1.71
N GLU A 511 -28.38 14.22 2.77
CA GLU A 511 -29.04 14.07 4.06
C GLU A 511 -29.14 15.41 4.84
N LEU A 512 -28.08 16.24 4.76
CA LEU A 512 -27.96 17.46 5.59
C LEU A 512 -28.42 18.72 4.91
N ILE A 513 -28.49 18.77 3.58
CA ILE A 513 -28.88 19.91 2.77
C ILE A 513 -30.01 19.50 1.81
N PRO A 514 -31.25 19.41 2.28
CA PRO A 514 -32.40 18.95 1.47
C PRO A 514 -32.65 19.71 0.17
N SER A 515 -32.11 20.93 0.03
CA SER A 515 -32.23 21.73 -1.21
C SER A 515 -31.36 21.22 -2.38
N LEU A 516 -30.46 20.27 -2.14
CA LEU A 516 -29.65 19.64 -3.19
C LEU A 516 -30.37 18.47 -3.90
N GLU A 517 -31.51 18.00 -3.37
CA GLU A 517 -32.34 16.96 -3.98
C GLU A 517 -33.29 17.46 -5.08
N ALA A 518 -33.33 18.74 -5.34
CA ALA A 518 -34.15 19.40 -6.36
C ALA A 518 -33.25 19.83 -7.54
#